data_1c41241167858fd5530a192ddfdb2fe4
#
_entry.id   1c41241167858fd5530a192ddfdb2fe4
#
_cell.length_a   1.000
_cell.length_b   1.000
_cell.length_c   1.000
_cell.angle_alpha   90.00
_cell.angle_beta   90.00
_cell.angle_gamma   90.00
#
_symmetry.space_group_name_H-M   'P 1'
#
loop_
_entity.id
_entity.type
_entity.pdbx_description
1 polymer ?
#
loop_
_entity_poly.entity_id
_entity_poly.type
_entity_poly.pdbx_seq_one_letter_code
_entity_poly.pdbx_strand_id
1 'polypeptide(L)' 'MASLNKVTIIGNLGKDPEIRSFPNGDKVASFSVATSEKWKDKQSGEYKERTEWHRVSVLNQNLMNVIEKYVHKGTKLYL' A
#
# COMPACT_ATOMS: atom_id res chain seq x y z
N MET A 1 28.42 8.88 -8.01
CA MET A 1 27.51 8.08 -8.86
C MET A 1 26.08 8.32 -8.46
N ALA A 2 25.23 8.67 -9.42
CA ALA A 2 23.80 8.84 -9.17
C ALA A 2 23.07 7.50 -9.33
N SER A 3 22.09 7.26 -8.47
CA SER A 3 21.27 6.05 -8.54
C SER A 3 19.80 6.42 -8.38
N LEU A 4 18.94 5.65 -9.02
CA LEU A 4 17.50 5.77 -8.88
C LEU A 4 16.89 4.38 -8.72
N ASN A 5 16.09 4.25 -7.69
CA ASN A 5 15.28 3.07 -7.47
C ASN A 5 13.85 3.54 -7.16
N LYS A 6 12.95 3.32 -8.09
CA LYS A 6 11.57 3.82 -7.99
C LYS A 6 10.56 2.71 -8.21
N VAL A 7 9.61 2.60 -7.29
CA VAL A 7 8.48 1.68 -7.40
C VAL A 7 7.19 2.48 -7.31
N THR A 8 6.26 2.20 -8.21
CA THR A 8 4.94 2.84 -8.22
C THR A 8 3.87 1.77 -8.01
N ILE A 9 2.98 2.02 -7.05
CA ILE A 9 1.90 1.10 -6.70
C ILE A 9 0.60 1.88 -6.61
N ILE A 10 -0.45 1.37 -7.25
CA ILE A 10 -1.82 1.86 -7.10
C ILE A 10 -2.66 0.70 -6.60
N GLY A 11 -3.27 0.84 -5.44
CA GLY A 11 -4.06 -0.25 -4.87
C GLY A 11 -4.85 0.18 -3.66
N ASN A 12 -5.48 -0.77 -3.01
CA ASN A 12 -6.34 -0.55 -1.86
C ASN A 12 -5.80 -1.22 -0.61
N LEU A 13 -5.99 -0.57 0.54
CA LEU A 13 -5.59 -1.17 1.82
C LEU A 13 -6.52 -2.31 2.18
N GLY A 14 -5.93 -3.41 2.66
CA GLY A 14 -6.69 -4.55 3.16
C GLY A 14 -7.07 -4.43 4.63
N LYS A 15 -6.36 -3.59 5.38
CA LYS A 15 -6.58 -3.32 6.80
C LYS A 15 -6.23 -1.88 7.10
N ASP A 16 -6.66 -1.39 8.26
CA ASP A 16 -6.23 -0.07 8.73
C ASP A 16 -4.71 -0.02 8.92
N PRO A 17 -4.08 1.14 8.64
CA PRO A 17 -2.65 1.29 8.88
C PRO A 17 -2.28 1.10 10.33
N GLU A 18 -1.13 0.50 10.57
CA GLU A 18 -0.57 0.36 11.90
C GLU A 18 0.46 1.46 12.11
N ILE A 19 0.28 2.27 13.15
CA ILE A 19 1.18 3.37 13.49
C ILE A 19 1.94 3.00 14.74
N ARG A 20 3.27 3.01 14.66
CA ARG A 20 4.14 2.75 15.79
C ARG A 20 5.04 3.95 16.05
N SER A 21 5.36 4.18 17.32
CA SER A 21 6.27 5.25 17.72
C SER A 21 7.62 4.67 18.12
N PHE A 22 8.68 5.34 17.68
CA PHE A 22 10.04 5.04 18.16
C PHE A 22 10.33 5.77 19.48
N PRO A 23 11.33 5.32 20.23
CA PRO A 23 11.70 6.00 21.49
C PRO A 23 12.08 7.48 21.34
N ASN A 24 12.54 7.90 20.15
CA ASN A 24 12.90 9.30 19.87
C ASN A 24 11.69 10.17 19.52
N GLY A 25 10.47 9.63 19.53
CA GLY A 25 9.25 10.36 19.20
C GLY A 25 8.82 10.29 17.76
N ASP A 26 9.63 9.76 16.86
CA ASP A 26 9.27 9.56 15.47
C ASP A 26 8.27 8.40 15.33
N LYS A 27 7.50 8.44 14.26
CA LYS A 27 6.51 7.41 13.98
C LYS A 27 6.79 6.70 12.66
N VAL A 28 6.33 5.46 12.56
CA VAL A 28 6.31 4.70 11.32
C VAL A 28 4.90 4.19 11.09
N ALA A 29 4.41 4.36 9.87
CA ALA A 29 3.14 3.79 9.43
C ALA A 29 3.41 2.57 8.57
N SER A 30 2.75 1.46 8.87
CA SER A 30 2.87 0.21 8.10
C SER A 30 1.49 -0.23 7.64
N PHE A 31 1.38 -0.61 6.38
CA PHE A 31 0.13 -1.12 5.84
C PHE A 31 0.40 -2.02 4.64
N SER A 32 -0.61 -2.81 4.29
CA SER A 32 -0.56 -3.68 3.12
C SER A 32 -1.50 -3.14 2.05
N VAL A 33 -1.00 -3.03 0.83
CA VAL A 33 -1.74 -2.55 -0.33
C VAL A 33 -1.94 -3.71 -1.29
N ALA A 34 -3.18 -3.95 -1.68
CA ALA A 34 -3.54 -4.98 -2.64
C ALA A 34 -3.58 -4.40 -4.05
N THR A 35 -2.87 -5.03 -4.97
CA THR A 35 -3.02 -4.79 -6.40
C THR A 35 -3.63 -6.02 -7.04
N SER A 36 -4.66 -5.83 -7.85
CA SER A 36 -5.41 -6.93 -8.45
C SER A 36 -5.40 -6.82 -9.96
N GLU A 37 -5.28 -7.97 -10.61
CA GLU A 37 -5.43 -8.10 -12.05
C GLU A 37 -6.57 -9.05 -12.35
N LYS A 38 -7.41 -8.69 -13.31
CA LYS A 38 -8.46 -9.56 -13.83
C LYS A 38 -8.22 -9.80 -15.30
N TRP A 39 -8.39 -11.04 -15.72
CA TRP A 39 -8.30 -11.40 -17.13
C TRP A 39 -9.26 -12.53 -17.44
N LYS A 40 -9.61 -12.64 -18.72
CA LYS A 40 -10.44 -13.73 -19.21
C LYS A 40 -9.56 -14.86 -19.70
N ASP A 41 -9.77 -16.05 -19.17
CA ASP A 41 -9.09 -17.26 -19.65
C ASP A 41 -9.63 -17.65 -21.01
N LYS A 42 -8.76 -17.71 -22.00
CA LYS A 42 -9.14 -18.05 -23.38
C LYS A 42 -9.62 -19.51 -23.53
N GLN A 43 -9.15 -20.39 -22.68
CA GLN A 43 -9.51 -21.81 -22.74
C GLN A 43 -10.85 -22.10 -22.10
N SER A 44 -11.11 -21.58 -20.92
CA SER A 44 -12.34 -21.82 -20.17
C SER A 44 -13.42 -20.77 -20.38
N GLY A 45 -13.06 -19.58 -20.86
CA GLY A 45 -13.95 -18.43 -20.94
C GLY A 45 -14.28 -17.78 -19.62
N GLU A 46 -13.70 -18.25 -18.54
CA GLU A 46 -13.91 -17.72 -17.18
C GLU A 46 -12.99 -16.55 -16.89
N TYR A 47 -13.44 -15.63 -16.03
CA TYR A 47 -12.62 -14.57 -15.52
C TYR A 47 -11.78 -15.08 -14.36
N LYS A 48 -10.51 -14.73 -14.38
CA LYS A 48 -9.56 -15.02 -13.30
C LYS A 48 -9.06 -13.73 -12.68
N GLU A 49 -8.76 -13.79 -11.41
CA GLU A 49 -8.23 -12.66 -10.66
C GLU A 49 -6.98 -13.08 -9.90
N ARG A 50 -5.99 -12.22 -9.92
CA ARG A 50 -4.77 -12.39 -9.13
C ARG A 50 -4.57 -11.16 -8.27
N THR A 51 -4.36 -11.35 -6.98
CA THR A 51 -4.10 -10.27 -6.04
C THR A 51 -2.68 -10.43 -5.47
N GLU A 52 -1.93 -9.34 -5.53
CA GLU A 52 -0.62 -9.23 -4.91
C GLU A 52 -0.71 -8.28 -3.73
N TRP A 53 -0.12 -8.66 -2.62
CA TRP A 53 -0.08 -7.84 -1.41
C TRP A 53 1.30 -7.22 -1.26
N HIS A 54 1.34 -5.90 -1.20
CA HIS A 54 2.57 -5.12 -1.02
C HIS A 54 2.60 -4.55 0.38
N ARG A 55 3.66 -4.87 1.11
CA ARG A 55 3.85 -4.28 2.44
C ARG A 55 4.60 -2.96 2.30
N VAL A 56 4.01 -1.91 2.85
CA VAL A 56 4.53 -0.55 2.72
C VAL A 56 4.80 0.02 4.10
N SER A 57 5.95 0.67 4.25
CA SER A 57 6.31 1.41 5.46
C SER A 57 6.57 2.86 5.10
N VAL A 58 5.97 3.78 5.83
CA VAL A 58 6.14 5.22 5.62
C VAL A 58 6.85 5.80 6.82
N LEU A 59 7.98 6.44 6.58
CA LEU A 59 8.81 7.06 7.62
C LEU A 59 8.74 8.59 7.61
N ASN A 60 8.06 9.19 6.61
CA ASN A 60 7.94 10.63 6.49
C ASN A 60 6.97 11.17 7.55
N GLN A 61 7.50 11.92 8.51
CA GLN A 61 6.71 12.42 9.63
C GLN A 61 5.62 13.41 9.20
N ASN A 62 5.82 14.12 8.09
CA ASN A 62 4.82 15.05 7.57
C ASN A 62 3.56 14.34 7.06
N LEU A 63 3.67 13.07 6.68
CA LEU A 63 2.56 12.28 6.18
C LEU A 63 1.80 11.56 7.30
N MET A 64 2.34 11.48 8.50
CA MET A 64 1.73 10.71 9.59
C MET A 64 0.33 11.20 9.94
N ASN A 65 0.13 12.51 10.03
CA ASN A 65 -1.18 13.09 10.33
C ASN A 65 -2.21 12.78 9.24
N VAL A 66 -1.80 12.82 7.99
CA VAL A 66 -2.66 12.49 6.84
C VAL A 66 -3.06 11.02 6.89
N ILE A 67 -2.10 10.15 7.16
CA ILE A 67 -2.34 8.70 7.24
C ILE A 67 -3.30 8.38 8.38
N GLU A 68 -3.08 8.96 9.56
CA GLU A 68 -3.94 8.73 10.73
C GLU A 68 -5.38 9.18 10.50
N LYS A 69 -5.58 10.29 9.77
CA LYS A 69 -6.91 10.88 9.56
C LYS A 69 -7.68 10.28 8.40
N TYR A 70 -6.99 10.02 7.27
CA TYR A 70 -7.67 9.75 6.00
C TYR A 70 -7.43 8.35 5.44
N VAL A 71 -6.37 7.68 5.86
CA VAL A 71 -6.01 6.38 5.32
C VAL A 71 -6.55 5.28 6.24
N HIS A 72 -7.42 4.44 5.71
CA HIS A 72 -8.02 3.35 6.46
C HIS A 72 -8.30 2.17 5.53
N LYS A 73 -8.83 1.09 6.08
CA LYS A 73 -9.21 -0.10 5.30
C LYS A 73 -10.07 0.28 4.11
N GLY A 74 -9.69 -0.18 2.94
CA GLY A 74 -10.41 0.07 1.70
C GLY A 74 -9.97 1.32 0.96
N THR A 75 -9.16 2.18 1.56
CA THR A 75 -8.66 3.40 0.91
C THR A 75 -7.79 3.04 -0.30
N LYS A 76 -8.02 3.72 -1.42
CA LYS A 76 -7.20 3.57 -2.61
C LYS A 76 -6.04 4.56 -2.57
N LEU A 77 -4.84 4.06 -2.75
CA LEU A 77 -3.62 4.87 -2.72
C LEU A 77 -2.84 4.76 -4.02
N TYR A 78 -2.19 5.86 -4.36
CA TYR A 78 -1.15 5.95 -5.37
C TYR A 78 0.17 6.21 -4.65
N LEU A 79 1.12 5.30 -4.81
CA LEU A 79 2.41 5.38 -4.13
C LEU A 79 3.57 5.48 -5.11
#